data_0a909cf5c0507771a69202eec46eeb05
#
_entry.id   0a909cf5c0507771a69202eec46eeb05
#
_cell.length_a   1.000
_cell.length_b   1.000
_cell.length_c   1.000
_cell.angle_alpha   90.00
_cell.angle_beta   90.00
_cell.angle_gamma   90.00
#
_symmetry.space_group_name_H-M   'P 1'
#
loop_
_entity.id
_entity.type
_entity.pdbx_description
1 polymer ?
#
loop_
_entity_poly.entity_id
_entity_poly.type
_entity_poly.pdbx_seq_one_letter_code
_entity_poly.pdbx_strand_id
1 'polypeptide(L)'
;MTLSYPKPPLTDGTVILRRWETSDLACVEEASRDPRIPQGTTVPAQFTAAEGLAWIERQWGRADNGEGLSLTIADVRSNEALGAVVILFRQQPGTVEIGYWLIESARGRRLASHAVALVARWALRDAGIARVQAHVEPENVASQRVLESTGFQREGHLRSFLVFDDCRADAIVYSLLPSDLV
;
A
#
# COMPACT_ATOMS: atom_id res chain seq x y z
N MET A 1 12.28 -15.58 -3.07
CA MET A 1 10.80 -15.66 -2.91
C MET A 1 10.20 -14.63 -3.83
N THR A 2 9.17 -14.95 -4.58
CA THR A 2 8.46 -14.01 -5.47
C THR A 2 6.97 -14.04 -5.11
N LEU A 3 6.31 -12.90 -5.17
CA LEU A 3 4.86 -12.80 -5.00
C LEU A 3 4.20 -12.73 -6.38
N SER A 4 3.06 -13.40 -6.51
CA SER A 4 2.21 -13.31 -7.70
C SER A 4 0.88 -12.67 -7.32
N TYR A 5 0.25 -11.99 -8.28
CA TYR A 5 -1.08 -11.42 -8.04
C TYR A 5 -2.08 -12.51 -7.61
N PRO A 6 -2.87 -12.27 -6.55
CA PRO A 6 -3.89 -13.21 -6.09
C PRO A 6 -4.90 -13.54 -7.20
N LYS A 7 -5.24 -14.82 -7.32
CA LYS A 7 -6.26 -15.32 -8.26
C LYS A 7 -7.24 -16.22 -7.50
N PRO A 8 -8.51 -15.80 -7.35
CA PRO A 8 -9.11 -14.54 -7.80
C PRO A 8 -8.54 -13.32 -7.06
N PRO A 9 -8.83 -12.08 -7.51
CA PRO A 9 -8.50 -10.86 -6.78
C PRO A 9 -9.07 -10.87 -5.36
N LEU A 10 -8.36 -10.27 -4.41
CA LEU A 10 -8.81 -10.22 -3.02
C LEU A 10 -9.99 -9.25 -2.88
N THR A 11 -11.03 -9.67 -2.17
CA THR A 11 -12.19 -8.81 -1.87
C THR A 11 -12.85 -9.23 -0.57
N ASP A 12 -13.50 -8.28 0.09
CA ASP A 12 -14.37 -8.48 1.26
C ASP A 12 -15.81 -7.97 1.01
N GLY A 13 -16.14 -7.68 -0.25
CA GLY A 13 -17.43 -7.10 -0.62
C GLY A 13 -17.50 -5.57 -0.51
N THR A 14 -16.47 -4.91 0.01
CA THR A 14 -16.34 -3.44 0.09
C THR A 14 -15.35 -2.93 -0.94
N VAL A 15 -14.15 -3.51 -0.95
CA VAL A 15 -13.10 -3.20 -1.91
C VAL A 15 -12.69 -4.46 -2.66
N ILE A 16 -12.10 -4.26 -3.83
CA ILE A 16 -11.40 -5.29 -4.58
C ILE A 16 -9.94 -4.85 -4.78
N LEU A 17 -9.00 -5.75 -4.46
CA LEU A 17 -7.57 -5.53 -4.68
C LEU A 17 -7.17 -6.28 -5.94
N ARG A 18 -6.85 -5.53 -6.99
CA ARG A 18 -6.52 -6.06 -8.30
C ARG A 18 -5.24 -5.44 -8.86
N ARG A 19 -4.76 -5.96 -9.96
CA ARG A 19 -3.69 -5.33 -10.74
C ARG A 19 -4.16 -3.98 -11.27
N TRP A 20 -3.24 -3.02 -11.38
CA TRP A 20 -3.48 -1.75 -12.05
C TRP A 20 -3.84 -1.97 -13.52
N GLU A 21 -4.75 -1.16 -14.03
CA GLU A 21 -5.17 -1.13 -15.43
C GLU A 21 -4.88 0.26 -16.02
N THR A 22 -4.71 0.36 -17.34
CA THR A 22 -4.51 1.65 -18.00
C THR A 22 -5.71 2.59 -17.86
N SER A 23 -6.91 2.02 -17.65
CA SER A 23 -8.13 2.76 -17.34
C SER A 23 -8.11 3.46 -15.97
N ASP A 24 -7.17 3.10 -15.08
CA ASP A 24 -7.05 3.70 -13.73
C ASP A 24 -6.30 5.05 -13.75
N LEU A 25 -5.97 5.58 -14.92
CA LEU A 25 -5.18 6.80 -15.09
C LEU A 25 -5.75 8.00 -14.33
N ALA A 26 -7.07 8.13 -14.26
CA ALA A 26 -7.73 9.20 -13.52
C ALA A 26 -7.42 9.17 -12.01
N CYS A 27 -7.30 7.97 -11.42
CA CYS A 27 -6.88 7.82 -10.02
C CYS A 27 -5.44 8.31 -9.80
N VAL A 28 -4.53 8.01 -10.73
CA VAL A 28 -3.15 8.48 -10.65
C VAL A 28 -3.07 10.01 -10.80
N GLU A 29 -3.89 10.59 -11.67
CA GLU A 29 -4.01 12.04 -11.84
C GLU A 29 -4.50 12.72 -10.55
N GLU A 30 -5.58 12.22 -9.94
CA GLU A 30 -6.08 12.76 -8.68
C GLU A 30 -5.04 12.61 -7.55
N ALA A 31 -4.37 11.46 -7.48
CA ALA A 31 -3.30 11.22 -6.50
C ALA A 31 -2.13 12.20 -6.64
N SER A 32 -1.77 12.58 -7.87
CA SER A 32 -0.70 13.55 -8.14
C SER A 32 -1.01 14.97 -7.62
N ARG A 33 -2.28 15.29 -7.42
CA ARG A 33 -2.72 16.60 -6.91
C ARG A 33 -2.61 16.74 -5.40
N ASP A 34 -2.56 15.62 -4.65
CA ASP A 34 -2.30 15.65 -3.21
C ASP A 34 -0.78 15.61 -2.95
N PRO A 35 -0.15 16.68 -2.48
CA PRO A 35 1.31 16.75 -2.35
C PRO A 35 1.91 15.68 -1.43
N ARG A 36 1.12 15.14 -0.48
CA ARG A 36 1.58 14.10 0.44
C ARG A 36 1.76 12.73 -0.23
N ILE A 37 1.01 12.47 -1.32
CA ILE A 37 1.11 11.18 -2.03
C ILE A 37 2.42 11.11 -2.83
N PRO A 38 2.75 12.05 -3.73
CA PRO A 38 4.05 12.05 -4.39
C PRO A 38 5.25 12.12 -3.44
N GLN A 39 5.15 12.88 -2.35
CA GLN A 39 6.23 13.00 -1.36
C GLN A 39 6.57 11.64 -0.70
N GLY A 40 5.58 10.82 -0.42
CA GLY A 40 5.75 9.52 0.25
C GLY A 40 5.74 8.31 -0.69
N THR A 41 5.61 8.51 -2.00
CA THR A 41 5.44 7.41 -2.98
C THR A 41 6.15 7.72 -4.29
N THR A 42 6.00 6.82 -5.27
CA THR A 42 6.51 7.02 -6.64
C THR A 42 5.48 7.61 -7.60
N VAL A 43 4.33 8.06 -7.11
CA VAL A 43 3.32 8.78 -7.92
C VAL A 43 3.95 10.08 -8.43
N PRO A 44 3.80 10.42 -9.73
CA PRO A 44 4.43 11.62 -10.27
C PRO A 44 3.84 12.89 -9.65
N ALA A 45 4.69 13.79 -9.16
CA ALA A 45 4.27 15.09 -8.62
C ALA A 45 3.75 16.06 -9.71
N GLN A 46 4.21 15.88 -10.93
CA GLN A 46 3.72 16.59 -12.10
C GLN A 46 3.08 15.57 -13.04
N PHE A 47 1.76 15.60 -13.11
CA PHE A 47 1.02 14.63 -13.90
C PHE A 47 1.01 15.01 -15.39
N THR A 48 1.32 14.03 -16.21
CA THR A 48 0.91 13.94 -17.62
C THR A 48 0.35 12.54 -17.86
N ALA A 49 -0.47 12.37 -18.88
CA ALA A 49 -0.99 11.04 -19.23
C ALA A 49 0.14 10.02 -19.49
N ALA A 50 1.22 10.45 -20.12
CA ALA A 50 2.39 9.61 -20.38
C ALA A 50 3.09 9.19 -19.08
N GLU A 51 3.31 10.12 -18.13
CA GLU A 51 3.91 9.80 -16.83
C GLU A 51 3.01 8.90 -15.98
N GLY A 52 1.69 9.12 -16.03
CA GLY A 52 0.73 8.27 -15.33
C GLY A 52 0.72 6.84 -15.87
N LEU A 53 0.72 6.66 -17.19
CA LEU A 53 0.82 5.33 -17.82
C LEU A 53 2.15 4.66 -17.49
N ALA A 54 3.27 5.37 -17.60
CA ALA A 54 4.58 4.85 -17.23
C ALA A 54 4.65 4.46 -15.75
N TRP A 55 3.96 5.20 -14.86
CA TRP A 55 3.85 4.82 -13.46
C TRP A 55 3.08 3.51 -13.29
N ILE A 56 1.96 3.33 -13.97
CA ILE A 56 1.17 2.07 -13.94
C ILE A 56 2.03 0.89 -14.41
N GLU A 57 2.76 1.04 -15.51
CA GLU A 57 3.67 0.01 -16.03
C GLU A 57 4.76 -0.37 -15.00
N ARG A 58 5.34 0.62 -14.30
CA ARG A 58 6.28 0.36 -13.20
C ARG A 58 5.65 -0.44 -12.06
N GLN A 59 4.34 -0.23 -11.77
CA GLN A 59 3.67 -1.05 -10.76
C GLN A 59 3.56 -2.52 -11.19
N TRP A 60 3.34 -2.80 -12.48
CA TRP A 60 3.35 -4.18 -12.99
C TRP A 60 4.73 -4.82 -12.86
N GLY A 61 5.78 -4.08 -13.20
CA GLY A 61 7.17 -4.55 -13.13
C GLY A 61 7.63 -4.99 -11.74
N ARG A 62 7.01 -4.52 -10.66
CA ARG A 62 7.38 -4.91 -9.29
C ARG A 62 7.26 -6.41 -9.04
N ALA A 63 6.22 -7.05 -9.56
CA ALA A 63 6.03 -8.50 -9.46
C ALA A 63 7.10 -9.24 -10.28
N ASP A 64 7.31 -8.81 -11.50
CA ASP A 64 8.24 -9.44 -12.45
C ASP A 64 9.70 -9.32 -11.98
N ASN A 65 10.04 -8.20 -11.33
CA ASN A 65 11.37 -7.95 -10.77
C ASN A 65 11.58 -8.59 -9.38
N GLY A 66 10.55 -9.23 -8.80
CA GLY A 66 10.63 -9.81 -7.46
C GLY A 66 10.72 -8.76 -6.33
N GLU A 67 10.29 -7.53 -6.58
CA GLU A 67 10.27 -6.45 -5.58
C GLU A 67 9.09 -6.58 -4.60
N GLY A 68 8.01 -7.23 -5.03
CA GLY A 68 6.75 -7.35 -4.31
C GLY A 68 5.54 -7.12 -5.19
N LEU A 69 4.44 -6.62 -4.64
CA LEU A 69 3.22 -6.33 -5.39
C LEU A 69 2.73 -4.90 -5.14
N SER A 70 2.18 -4.32 -6.19
CA SER A 70 1.37 -3.11 -6.12
C SER A 70 -0.03 -3.41 -6.64
N LEU A 71 -1.03 -3.22 -5.77
CA LEU A 71 -2.44 -3.51 -6.04
C LEU A 71 -3.24 -2.21 -6.04
N THR A 72 -4.16 -2.09 -6.96
CA THR A 72 -5.20 -1.04 -6.93
C THR A 72 -6.19 -1.37 -5.82
N ILE A 73 -6.55 -0.39 -5.02
CA ILE A 73 -7.74 -0.43 -4.16
C ILE A 73 -8.89 0.10 -5.02
N ALA A 74 -9.81 -0.76 -5.43
CA ALA A 74 -10.95 -0.37 -6.25
C ALA A 74 -12.28 -0.60 -5.52
N ASP A 75 -13.29 0.19 -5.86
CA ASP A 75 -14.66 -0.03 -5.39
C ASP A 75 -15.21 -1.33 -5.98
N VAL A 76 -15.78 -2.19 -5.14
CA VAL A 76 -16.24 -3.51 -5.60
C VAL A 76 -17.41 -3.46 -6.60
N ARG A 77 -18.18 -2.38 -6.61
CA ARG A 77 -19.37 -2.25 -7.48
C ARG A 77 -19.06 -1.58 -8.81
N SER A 78 -18.30 -0.48 -8.78
CA SER A 78 -17.96 0.29 -9.98
C SER A 78 -16.66 -0.17 -10.63
N ASN A 79 -15.80 -0.89 -9.91
CA ASN A 79 -14.42 -1.22 -10.27
C ASN A 79 -13.52 0.02 -10.42
N GLU A 80 -13.97 1.18 -9.97
CA GLU A 80 -13.23 2.43 -10.04
C GLU A 80 -12.03 2.39 -9.07
N ALA A 81 -10.86 2.80 -9.53
CA ALA A 81 -9.66 2.88 -8.73
C ALA A 81 -9.74 4.04 -7.73
N LEU A 82 -9.49 3.76 -6.47
CA LEU A 82 -9.59 4.70 -5.34
C LEU A 82 -8.25 4.92 -4.62
N GLY A 83 -7.23 4.15 -4.97
CA GLY A 83 -5.91 4.23 -4.35
C GLY A 83 -5.07 2.99 -4.60
N ALA A 84 -4.01 2.86 -3.82
CA ALA A 84 -3.07 1.75 -3.89
C ALA A 84 -2.81 1.12 -2.52
N VAL A 85 -2.51 -0.18 -2.54
CA VAL A 85 -1.81 -0.88 -1.47
C VAL A 85 -0.64 -1.63 -2.08
N VAL A 86 0.54 -1.49 -1.48
CA VAL A 86 1.76 -2.16 -1.91
C VAL A 86 2.30 -3.03 -0.79
N ILE A 87 2.91 -4.16 -1.14
CA ILE A 87 3.73 -4.98 -0.23
C ILE A 87 5.06 -5.23 -0.92
N LEU A 88 6.13 -4.74 -0.33
CA LEU A 88 7.47 -4.78 -0.91
C LEU A 88 8.41 -5.59 -0.01
N PHE A 89 9.20 -6.48 -0.61
CA PHE A 89 10.20 -7.24 0.13
C PHE A 89 11.23 -6.32 0.80
N ARG A 90 11.71 -6.74 1.95
CA ARG A 90 12.78 -6.12 2.70
C ARG A 90 13.98 -7.06 2.82
N GLN A 91 15.08 -6.57 3.36
CA GLN A 91 16.32 -7.34 3.48
C GLN A 91 16.16 -8.63 4.28
N GLN A 92 15.30 -8.63 5.31
CA GLN A 92 15.02 -9.82 6.11
C GLN A 92 14.14 -10.78 5.29
N PRO A 93 14.59 -12.04 5.12
CA PRO A 93 13.81 -13.06 4.40
C PRO A 93 12.41 -13.22 4.99
N GLY A 94 11.40 -13.34 4.13
CA GLY A 94 10.02 -13.50 4.54
C GLY A 94 9.36 -12.25 5.13
N THR A 95 10.03 -11.09 5.06
CA THR A 95 9.49 -9.81 5.53
C THR A 95 9.09 -8.92 4.37
N VAL A 96 7.88 -8.37 4.44
CA VAL A 96 7.42 -7.33 3.52
C VAL A 96 7.02 -6.07 4.27
N GLU A 97 7.18 -4.94 3.63
CA GLU A 97 6.67 -3.65 4.10
C GLU A 97 5.43 -3.27 3.34
N ILE A 98 4.38 -2.91 4.07
CA ILE A 98 3.12 -2.44 3.51
C ILE A 98 3.11 -0.91 3.45
N GLY A 99 2.68 -0.38 2.29
CA GLY A 99 2.36 1.03 2.09
C GLY A 99 1.01 1.17 1.40
N TYR A 100 0.31 2.27 1.62
CA TYR A 100 -1.00 2.51 1.00
C TYR A 100 -1.34 4.00 0.97
N TRP A 101 -2.18 4.35 0.03
CA TRP A 101 -2.78 5.67 -0.08
C TRP A 101 -4.16 5.59 -0.72
N LEU A 102 -4.98 6.59 -0.46
CA LEU A 102 -6.28 6.81 -1.10
C LEU A 102 -6.32 8.22 -1.67
N ILE A 103 -6.96 8.38 -2.83
CA ILE A 103 -7.35 9.68 -3.34
C ILE A 103 -8.27 10.40 -2.34
N GLU A 104 -8.29 11.72 -2.36
CA GLU A 104 -8.99 12.52 -1.36
C GLU A 104 -10.48 12.17 -1.28
N SER A 105 -11.14 12.02 -2.43
CA SER A 105 -12.56 11.67 -2.55
C SER A 105 -12.94 10.31 -1.94
N ALA A 106 -11.97 9.41 -1.76
CA ALA A 106 -12.18 8.07 -1.20
C ALA A 106 -11.93 7.96 0.31
N ARG A 107 -11.40 9.02 0.95
CA ARG A 107 -11.06 9.00 2.38
C ARG A 107 -12.28 9.02 3.30
N GLY A 108 -12.09 8.70 4.57
CA GLY A 108 -13.16 8.71 5.58
C GLY A 108 -14.13 7.52 5.51
N ARG A 109 -13.98 6.61 4.55
CA ARG A 109 -14.86 5.46 4.29
C ARG A 109 -14.28 4.12 4.77
N ARG A 110 -13.20 4.12 5.55
CA ARG A 110 -12.46 2.95 6.03
C ARG A 110 -11.87 2.04 4.94
N LEU A 111 -11.84 2.47 3.68
CA LEU A 111 -11.37 1.64 2.57
C LEU A 111 -9.90 1.20 2.72
N ALA A 112 -9.04 2.06 3.30
CA ALA A 112 -7.67 1.68 3.61
C ALA A 112 -7.59 0.53 4.61
N SER A 113 -8.44 0.52 5.67
CA SER A 113 -8.47 -0.59 6.64
C SER A 113 -8.91 -1.90 5.99
N HIS A 114 -9.92 -1.86 5.10
CA HIS A 114 -10.34 -3.03 4.32
C HIS A 114 -9.19 -3.56 3.46
N ALA A 115 -8.52 -2.68 2.72
CA ALA A 115 -7.41 -3.06 1.83
C ALA A 115 -6.21 -3.64 2.61
N VAL A 116 -5.81 -2.97 3.69
CA VAL A 116 -4.69 -3.40 4.55
C VAL A 116 -4.98 -4.77 5.16
N ALA A 117 -6.18 -4.96 5.74
CA ALA A 117 -6.58 -6.24 6.34
C ALA A 117 -6.56 -7.39 5.31
N LEU A 118 -7.11 -7.15 4.10
CA LEU A 118 -7.14 -8.15 3.04
C LEU A 118 -5.74 -8.59 2.61
N VAL A 119 -4.89 -7.62 2.23
CA VAL A 119 -3.57 -7.95 1.68
C VAL A 119 -2.63 -8.51 2.75
N ALA A 120 -2.68 -8.01 4.00
CA ALA A 120 -1.84 -8.50 5.08
C ALA A 120 -2.20 -9.94 5.47
N ARG A 121 -3.50 -10.26 5.58
CA ARG A 121 -3.96 -11.63 5.84
C ARG A 121 -3.56 -12.60 4.74
N TRP A 122 -3.77 -12.21 3.49
CA TRP A 122 -3.35 -13.02 2.34
C TRP A 122 -1.83 -13.25 2.34
N ALA A 123 -1.04 -12.21 2.57
CA ALA A 123 0.41 -12.31 2.60
C ALA A 123 0.89 -13.32 3.66
N LEU A 124 0.32 -13.26 4.87
CA LEU A 124 0.71 -14.11 5.98
C LEU A 124 0.16 -15.55 5.90
N ARG A 125 -1.06 -15.74 5.36
CA ARG A 125 -1.71 -17.07 5.31
C ARG A 125 -1.41 -17.85 4.05
N ASP A 126 -1.41 -17.16 2.90
CA ASP A 126 -1.43 -17.82 1.60
C ASP A 126 -0.14 -17.61 0.80
N ALA A 127 0.56 -16.49 1.01
CA ALA A 127 1.75 -16.14 0.25
C ALA A 127 3.07 -16.48 0.96
N GLY A 128 3.02 -17.11 2.15
CA GLY A 128 4.20 -17.57 2.88
C GLY A 128 5.06 -16.46 3.48
N ILE A 129 4.51 -15.26 3.66
CA ILE A 129 5.18 -14.15 4.36
C ILE A 129 5.17 -14.43 5.86
N ALA A 130 6.30 -14.23 6.52
CA ALA A 130 6.44 -14.43 7.96
C ALA A 130 6.11 -13.15 8.77
N ARG A 131 6.25 -11.98 8.13
CA ARG A 131 6.06 -10.67 8.77
C ARG A 131 5.64 -9.60 7.78
N VAL A 132 4.57 -8.89 8.09
CA VAL A 132 4.20 -7.63 7.42
C VAL A 132 4.51 -6.49 8.37
N GLN A 133 5.29 -5.49 7.91
CA GLN A 133 5.62 -4.32 8.71
C GLN A 133 5.22 -3.02 8.00
N ALA A 134 5.10 -1.94 8.76
CA ALA A 134 4.87 -0.60 8.26
C ALA A 134 5.69 0.42 9.04
N HIS A 135 6.14 1.47 8.36
CA HIS A 135 6.78 2.63 8.97
C HIS A 135 5.89 3.85 8.70
N VAL A 136 5.49 4.54 9.76
CA VAL A 136 4.52 5.64 9.70
C VAL A 136 5.08 6.85 10.42
N GLU A 137 5.01 8.02 9.80
CA GLU A 137 5.35 9.27 10.48
C GLU A 137 4.50 9.46 11.75
N PRO A 138 5.08 9.95 12.87
CA PRO A 138 4.35 10.15 14.12
C PRO A 138 3.11 11.04 13.98
N GLU A 139 3.13 12.00 13.06
CA GLU A 139 2.05 12.93 12.78
C GLU A 139 0.92 12.32 11.92
N ASN A 140 1.19 11.19 11.25
CA ASN A 140 0.21 10.50 10.41
C ASN A 140 -0.72 9.60 11.24
N VAL A 141 -1.50 10.23 12.13
CA VAL A 141 -2.45 9.55 13.02
C VAL A 141 -3.49 8.74 12.25
N ALA A 142 -3.84 9.16 11.03
CA ALA A 142 -4.79 8.42 10.20
C ALA A 142 -4.25 7.04 9.82
N SER A 143 -2.98 6.95 9.40
CA SER A 143 -2.33 5.68 9.07
C SER A 143 -2.13 4.81 10.31
N GLN A 144 -1.76 5.39 11.45
CA GLN A 144 -1.64 4.65 12.72
C GLN A 144 -2.97 3.96 13.08
N ARG A 145 -4.10 4.68 13.01
CA ARG A 145 -5.44 4.13 13.27
C ARG A 145 -5.81 3.00 12.29
N VAL A 146 -5.44 3.10 11.03
CA VAL A 146 -5.66 2.03 10.04
C VAL A 146 -4.92 0.78 10.49
N LEU A 147 -3.63 0.88 10.80
CA LEU A 147 -2.81 -0.26 11.22
C LEU A 147 -3.33 -0.88 12.52
N GLU A 148 -3.58 -0.09 13.54
CA GLU A 148 -4.11 -0.57 14.83
C GLU A 148 -5.47 -1.26 14.67
N SER A 149 -6.38 -0.69 13.87
CA SER A 149 -7.71 -1.27 13.62
C SER A 149 -7.66 -2.58 12.81
N THR A 150 -6.53 -2.87 12.17
CA THR A 150 -6.31 -4.10 11.38
C THR A 150 -5.44 -5.14 12.09
N GLY A 151 -5.12 -4.89 13.38
CA GLY A 151 -4.42 -5.84 14.24
C GLY A 151 -2.90 -5.68 14.27
N PHE A 152 -2.35 -4.70 13.56
CA PHE A 152 -0.92 -4.42 13.65
C PHE A 152 -0.55 -3.95 15.05
N GLN A 153 0.57 -4.44 15.56
CA GLN A 153 1.12 -4.07 16.85
C GLN A 153 2.21 -3.01 16.67
N ARG A 154 2.18 -2.00 17.52
CA ARG A 154 3.24 -0.99 17.58
C ARG A 154 4.46 -1.55 18.29
N GLU A 155 5.61 -1.56 17.62
CA GLU A 155 6.85 -2.13 18.16
C GLU A 155 7.86 -1.08 18.63
N GLY A 156 7.82 0.14 18.09
CA GLY A 156 8.81 1.14 18.46
C GLY A 156 8.72 2.46 17.72
N HIS A 157 9.71 3.31 18.04
CA HIS A 157 9.92 4.61 17.43
C HIS A 157 11.38 4.69 16.94
N LEU A 158 11.56 4.95 15.66
CA LEU A 158 12.84 5.11 15.00
C LEU A 158 13.08 6.57 14.67
N ARG A 159 14.13 7.15 15.24
CA ARG A 159 14.48 8.55 14.99
C ARG A 159 15.16 8.71 13.63
N SER A 160 14.77 9.73 12.86
CA SER A 160 15.40 10.10 11.58
C SER A 160 15.48 8.91 10.59
N PHE A 161 14.45 8.06 10.55
CA PHE A 161 14.45 6.82 9.79
C PHE A 161 13.95 7.02 8.36
N LEU A 162 12.83 7.73 8.19
CA LEU A 162 12.28 8.02 6.88
C LEU A 162 13.12 9.06 6.16
N VAL A 163 13.31 8.86 4.87
CA VAL A 163 14.10 9.75 4.01
C VAL A 163 13.18 10.29 2.92
N PHE A 164 13.02 11.59 2.90
CA PHE A 164 12.38 12.36 1.84
C PHE A 164 13.45 13.14 1.07
N ASP A 165 13.13 13.75 -0.05
CA ASP A 165 14.10 14.39 -0.94
C ASP A 165 14.99 15.42 -0.22
N ASP A 166 14.43 16.20 0.70
CA ASP A 166 15.07 17.33 1.37
C ASP A 166 15.15 17.21 2.90
N CYS A 167 14.56 16.16 3.48
CA CYS A 167 14.52 16.00 4.93
C CYS A 167 14.43 14.55 5.39
N ARG A 168 14.62 14.35 6.71
CA ARG A 168 14.36 13.08 7.39
C ARG A 168 13.26 13.26 8.41
N ALA A 169 12.46 12.21 8.59
CA ALA A 169 11.46 12.15 9.64
C ALA A 169 11.62 10.89 10.50
N ASP A 170 11.02 10.94 11.68
CA ASP A 170 10.89 9.79 12.55
C ASP A 170 9.86 8.80 12.01
N ALA A 171 9.95 7.56 12.43
CA ALA A 171 8.97 6.52 12.09
C ALA A 171 8.47 5.78 13.34
N ILE A 172 7.18 5.54 13.39
CA ILE A 172 6.60 4.53 14.26
C ILE A 172 6.57 3.21 13.48
N VAL A 173 7.13 2.15 14.08
CA VAL A 173 7.15 0.81 13.49
C VAL A 173 5.93 0.03 13.95
N TYR A 174 5.24 -0.56 13.00
CA TYR A 174 4.14 -1.49 13.22
C TYR A 174 4.44 -2.82 12.54
N SER A 175 3.92 -3.92 13.10
CA SER A 175 4.01 -5.24 12.48
C SER A 175 2.76 -6.07 12.68
N LEU A 176 2.56 -7.03 11.79
CA LEU A 176 1.57 -8.09 11.89
C LEU A 176 2.24 -9.43 11.58
N LEU A 177 2.01 -10.43 12.43
CA LEU A 177 2.56 -11.77 12.33
C LEU A 177 1.45 -12.81 12.12
N PRO A 178 1.75 -14.03 11.65
CA PRO A 178 0.76 -15.11 11.56
C PRO A 178 0.08 -15.41 12.89
N SER A 179 0.79 -15.29 14.02
CA SER A 179 0.24 -15.47 15.38
C SER A 179 -0.79 -14.44 15.80
N ASP A 180 -0.82 -13.28 15.15
CA ASP A 180 -1.76 -12.19 15.45
C ASP A 180 -3.08 -12.33 14.68
N LEU A 181 -3.13 -13.28 13.73
CA LEU A 181 -4.32 -13.56 12.93
C LEU A 181 -5.22 -14.56 13.69
N VAL A 182 -6.18 -14.06 14.42
CA VAL A 182 -7.22 -14.88 15.09
C VAL A 182 -8.30 -15.32 14.11
#